data_7dd43caac6a9f29219e2b9069bc891a4
#
_entry.id   7dd43caac6a9f29219e2b9069bc891a4
#
_cell.length_a   1.000
_cell.length_b   1.000
_cell.length_c   1.000
_cell.angle_alpha   90.00
_cell.angle_beta   90.00
_cell.angle_gamma   90.00
#
_symmetry.space_group_name_H-M   'P 1'
#
loop_
_entity.id
_entity.type
_entity.pdbx_description
1 polymer ?
#
loop_
_entity_poly.entity_id
_entity_poly.type
_entity_poly.pdbx_seq_one_letter_code
_entity_poly.pdbx_strand_id
1 'polypeptide(L)'
;LFNGVQHKAESDIRELLGASALSDMMVALPTLMGQPDILTEARQVLADAPQGVLDSLDELALFAERVNLHCAAEIRIDVAELSGYGYHNGAVFAVYHPEHGRALAQGGRYDGVGEAFGRARAATGFDMNLKQLLVSSDGQAEVIFAPLQAQRELRASQRAEIETLRAAGSRV
;
A
#
# COMPACT_ATOMS: atom_id res chain seq x y z
N LEU A 1 2.04 2.23 -24.00
CA LEU A 1 1.64 1.04 -23.27
C LEU A 1 1.23 1.38 -21.83
N PHE A 2 2.13 1.92 -20.99
CA PHE A 2 1.82 2.25 -19.58
C PHE A 2 0.59 3.14 -19.42
N ASN A 3 0.45 4.19 -20.24
CA ASN A 3 -0.76 5.01 -20.25
C ASN A 3 -2.03 4.20 -20.58
N GLY A 4 -1.96 3.26 -21.52
CA GLY A 4 -3.08 2.40 -21.86
C GLY A 4 -3.50 1.52 -20.68
N VAL A 5 -2.55 0.92 -19.96
CA VAL A 5 -2.80 0.11 -18.76
C VAL A 5 -3.38 0.98 -17.64
N GLN A 6 -2.77 2.12 -17.35
CA GLN A 6 -3.19 3.02 -16.27
C GLN A 6 -4.59 3.63 -16.52
N HIS A 7 -4.93 3.94 -17.77
CA HIS A 7 -6.25 4.46 -18.14
C HIS A 7 -7.25 3.36 -18.51
N LYS A 8 -6.86 2.08 -18.37
CA LYS A 8 -7.70 0.91 -18.68
C LYS A 8 -8.20 0.91 -20.14
N ALA A 9 -7.36 1.41 -21.05
CA ALA A 9 -7.66 1.55 -22.47
C ALA A 9 -7.25 0.29 -23.24
N GLU A 10 -8.11 -0.74 -23.27
CA GLU A 10 -7.87 -2.03 -23.93
C GLU A 10 -7.51 -1.86 -25.42
N SER A 11 -8.22 -1.00 -26.15
CA SER A 11 -7.97 -0.74 -27.58
C SER A 11 -6.53 -0.30 -27.84
N ASP A 12 -6.02 0.62 -27.00
CA ASP A 12 -4.67 1.17 -27.17
C ASP A 12 -3.60 0.10 -26.88
N ILE A 13 -3.87 -0.78 -25.91
CA ILE A 13 -2.98 -1.90 -25.57
C ILE A 13 -2.90 -2.87 -26.75
N ARG A 14 -4.06 -3.26 -27.32
CA ARG A 14 -4.12 -4.17 -28.46
C ARG A 14 -3.52 -3.57 -29.73
N GLU A 15 -3.70 -2.28 -29.98
CA GLU A 15 -3.08 -1.59 -31.11
C GLU A 15 -1.55 -1.61 -31.03
N LEU A 16 -1.00 -1.41 -29.84
CA LEU A 16 0.46 -1.38 -29.62
C LEU A 16 1.13 -2.76 -29.65
N LEU A 17 0.48 -3.80 -29.15
CA LEU A 17 1.07 -5.12 -28.95
C LEU A 17 0.63 -6.16 -29.98
N GLY A 18 -0.39 -5.83 -30.79
CA GLY A 18 -1.02 -6.80 -31.72
C GLY A 18 -1.70 -7.95 -30.96
N ALA A 19 -2.06 -9.02 -31.71
CA ALA A 19 -2.64 -10.22 -31.14
C ALA A 19 -1.53 -11.17 -30.67
N SER A 20 -1.31 -11.24 -29.36
CA SER A 20 -0.29 -12.09 -28.73
C SER A 20 -0.67 -12.44 -27.30
N ALA A 21 -0.12 -13.51 -26.74
CA ALA A 21 -0.30 -13.85 -25.33
C ALA A 21 0.10 -12.70 -24.38
N LEU A 22 1.15 -11.94 -24.73
CA LEU A 22 1.53 -10.75 -23.98
C LEU A 22 0.44 -9.68 -24.04
N SER A 23 -0.17 -9.44 -25.19
CA SER A 23 -1.28 -8.52 -25.34
C SER A 23 -2.47 -8.91 -24.46
N ASP A 24 -2.82 -10.18 -24.45
CA ASP A 24 -3.94 -10.70 -23.64
C ASP A 24 -3.66 -10.53 -22.13
N MET A 25 -2.46 -10.82 -21.66
CA MET A 25 -2.05 -10.55 -20.27
C MET A 25 -2.12 -9.06 -19.93
N MET A 26 -1.58 -8.20 -20.81
CA MET A 26 -1.56 -6.75 -20.57
C MET A 26 -2.96 -6.12 -20.57
N VAL A 27 -3.87 -6.65 -21.39
CA VAL A 27 -5.28 -6.24 -21.42
C VAL A 27 -6.02 -6.69 -20.16
N ALA A 28 -5.66 -7.84 -19.61
CA ALA A 28 -6.28 -8.36 -18.41
C ALA A 28 -5.84 -7.59 -17.13
N LEU A 29 -4.61 -7.04 -17.08
CA LEU A 29 -4.10 -6.35 -15.89
C LEU A 29 -5.07 -5.33 -15.30
N PRO A 30 -5.69 -4.40 -16.07
CA PRO A 30 -6.63 -3.42 -15.53
C PRO A 30 -7.90 -3.99 -14.92
N THR A 31 -8.22 -5.26 -15.19
CA THR A 31 -9.38 -5.95 -14.61
C THR A 31 -9.05 -6.65 -13.29
N LEU A 32 -7.77 -6.88 -13.02
CA LEU A 32 -7.27 -7.56 -11.83
C LEU A 32 -7.24 -6.61 -10.63
N MET A 33 -8.41 -6.18 -10.21
CA MET A 33 -8.63 -5.27 -9.09
C MET A 33 -9.77 -5.78 -8.20
N GLY A 34 -9.52 -5.88 -6.90
CA GLY A 34 -10.53 -6.38 -5.95
C GLY A 34 -10.02 -6.55 -4.53
N GLN A 35 -10.68 -7.41 -3.78
CA GLN A 35 -10.19 -7.86 -2.48
C GLN A 35 -8.95 -8.75 -2.65
N PRO A 36 -8.23 -9.13 -1.59
CA PRO A 36 -6.99 -9.92 -1.71
C PRO A 36 -7.11 -11.24 -2.46
N ASP A 37 -8.30 -11.84 -2.55
CA ASP A 37 -8.59 -13.05 -3.32
C ASP A 37 -8.39 -12.88 -4.83
N ILE A 38 -8.43 -11.64 -5.35
CA ILE A 38 -8.11 -11.32 -6.75
C ILE A 38 -6.72 -11.81 -7.16
N LEU A 39 -5.79 -11.95 -6.21
CA LEU A 39 -4.45 -12.46 -6.49
C LEU A 39 -4.44 -13.91 -6.96
N THR A 40 -5.45 -14.70 -6.60
CA THR A 40 -5.63 -16.06 -7.12
C THR A 40 -5.96 -16.04 -8.62
N GLU A 41 -6.85 -15.15 -9.03
CA GLU A 41 -7.18 -14.94 -10.43
C GLU A 41 -5.98 -14.35 -11.19
N ALA A 42 -5.32 -13.34 -10.62
CA ALA A 42 -4.12 -12.74 -11.19
C ALA A 42 -3.04 -13.79 -11.50
N ARG A 43 -2.83 -14.77 -10.59
CA ARG A 43 -1.89 -15.85 -10.78
C ARG A 43 -2.26 -16.78 -11.94
N GLN A 44 -3.56 -17.01 -12.16
CA GLN A 44 -4.04 -17.83 -13.29
C GLN A 44 -3.86 -17.09 -14.60
N VAL A 45 -4.26 -15.82 -14.66
CA VAL A 45 -4.17 -14.97 -15.86
C VAL A 45 -2.70 -14.75 -16.28
N LEU A 46 -1.81 -14.58 -15.29
CA LEU A 46 -0.40 -14.28 -15.49
C LEU A 46 0.49 -15.54 -15.36
N ALA A 47 -0.06 -16.74 -15.50
CA ALA A 47 0.68 -18.00 -15.29
C ALA A 47 1.91 -18.14 -16.20
N ASP A 48 1.82 -17.61 -17.43
CA ASP A 48 2.90 -17.63 -18.43
C ASP A 48 3.81 -16.38 -18.37
N ALA A 49 3.61 -15.49 -17.38
CA ALA A 49 4.43 -14.33 -17.19
C ALA A 49 5.83 -14.71 -16.66
N PRO A 50 6.83 -13.81 -16.84
CA PRO A 50 8.15 -14.02 -16.24
C PRO A 50 8.08 -14.25 -14.73
N GLN A 51 8.98 -15.09 -14.19
CA GLN A 51 8.99 -15.49 -12.78
C GLN A 51 8.95 -14.27 -11.82
N GLY A 52 9.64 -13.18 -12.14
CA GLY A 52 9.62 -11.97 -11.32
C GLY A 52 8.23 -11.33 -11.17
N VAL A 53 7.31 -11.56 -12.12
CA VAL A 53 5.90 -11.12 -12.00
C VAL A 53 5.18 -11.99 -10.96
N LEU A 54 5.39 -13.30 -11.03
CA LEU A 54 4.80 -14.25 -10.09
C LEU A 54 5.32 -14.02 -8.66
N ASP A 55 6.62 -13.77 -8.52
CA ASP A 55 7.25 -13.42 -7.24
C ASP A 55 6.66 -12.13 -6.66
N SER A 56 6.37 -11.13 -7.52
CA SER A 56 5.72 -9.89 -7.09
C SER A 56 4.28 -10.09 -6.62
N LEU A 57 3.53 -11.02 -7.22
CA LEU A 57 2.19 -11.39 -6.73
C LEU A 57 2.28 -12.06 -5.35
N ASP A 58 3.31 -12.88 -5.11
CA ASP A 58 3.54 -13.52 -3.81
C ASP A 58 3.91 -12.50 -2.73
N GLU A 59 4.78 -11.54 -3.06
CA GLU A 59 5.12 -10.43 -2.15
C GLU A 59 3.87 -9.60 -1.81
N LEU A 60 3.01 -9.32 -2.79
CA LEU A 60 1.79 -8.56 -2.58
C LEU A 60 0.77 -9.33 -1.71
N ALA A 61 0.65 -10.65 -1.91
CA ALA A 61 -0.18 -11.50 -1.08
C ALA A 61 0.29 -11.50 0.38
N LEU A 62 1.59 -11.68 0.60
CA LEU A 62 2.20 -11.64 1.93
C LEU A 62 2.03 -10.27 2.58
N PHE A 63 2.16 -9.19 1.81
CA PHE A 63 1.95 -7.83 2.31
C PHE A 63 0.49 -7.64 2.77
N ALA A 64 -0.50 -8.04 1.96
CA ALA A 64 -1.90 -7.95 2.29
C ALA A 64 -2.26 -8.77 3.55
N GLU A 65 -1.74 -9.99 3.66
CA GLU A 65 -1.91 -10.82 4.85
C GLU A 65 -1.37 -10.13 6.11
N ARG A 66 -0.16 -9.58 6.05
CA ARG A 66 0.45 -8.89 7.19
C ARG A 66 -0.30 -7.62 7.59
N VAL A 67 -0.76 -6.84 6.62
CA VAL A 67 -1.60 -5.66 6.92
C VAL A 67 -2.88 -6.09 7.62
N ASN A 68 -3.54 -7.14 7.13
CA ASN A 68 -4.79 -7.65 7.70
C ASN A 68 -4.63 -8.16 9.13
N LEU A 69 -3.45 -8.68 9.49
CA LEU A 69 -3.14 -9.12 10.87
C LEU A 69 -2.98 -7.95 11.86
N HIS A 70 -2.62 -6.76 11.38
CA HIS A 70 -2.26 -5.63 12.24
C HIS A 70 -3.20 -4.42 12.12
N CYS A 71 -4.04 -4.39 11.09
CA CYS A 71 -4.92 -3.26 10.80
C CYS A 71 -6.35 -3.76 10.54
N ALA A 72 -7.32 -3.16 11.20
CA ALA A 72 -8.74 -3.39 10.90
C ALA A 72 -9.18 -2.51 9.71
N ALA A 73 -8.54 -2.69 8.57
CA ALA A 73 -8.81 -1.92 7.34
C ALA A 73 -9.28 -2.85 6.22
N GLU A 74 -10.19 -2.38 5.39
CA GLU A 74 -10.52 -3.07 4.15
C GLU A 74 -9.34 -2.93 3.18
N ILE A 75 -8.82 -4.07 2.71
CA ILE A 75 -7.71 -4.09 1.75
C ILE A 75 -8.29 -4.26 0.35
N ARG A 76 -7.81 -3.45 -0.57
CA ARG A 76 -8.06 -3.57 -2.00
C ARG A 76 -6.74 -3.66 -2.74
N ILE A 77 -6.67 -4.56 -3.70
CA ILE A 77 -5.52 -4.79 -4.58
C ILE A 77 -5.85 -4.25 -5.96
N ASP A 78 -4.93 -3.53 -6.56
CA ASP A 78 -4.95 -3.18 -7.99
C ASP A 78 -3.59 -3.59 -8.58
N VAL A 79 -3.58 -4.63 -9.42
CA VAL A 79 -2.35 -5.15 -10.03
C VAL A 79 -1.83 -4.23 -11.14
N ALA A 80 -2.69 -3.35 -11.67
CA ALA A 80 -2.35 -2.39 -12.71
C ALA A 80 -1.99 -0.99 -12.17
N GLU A 81 -1.88 -0.81 -10.83
CA GLU A 81 -1.53 0.50 -10.26
C GLU A 81 -0.07 0.86 -10.58
N LEU A 82 0.11 1.95 -11.31
CA LEU A 82 1.41 2.41 -11.81
C LEU A 82 1.82 3.77 -11.22
N SER A 83 1.15 4.23 -10.16
CA SER A 83 1.49 5.49 -9.50
C SER A 83 2.94 5.48 -9.03
N GLY A 84 3.71 6.49 -9.46
CA GLY A 84 5.13 6.56 -9.15
C GLY A 84 5.99 5.55 -9.90
N TYR A 85 5.52 5.03 -11.05
CA TYR A 85 6.35 4.20 -11.93
C TYR A 85 7.68 4.88 -12.28
N GLY A 86 8.78 4.15 -12.12
CA GLY A 86 10.14 4.68 -12.26
C GLY A 86 10.73 5.23 -10.96
N TYR A 87 9.92 5.53 -9.95
CA TYR A 87 10.38 5.88 -8.60
C TYR A 87 10.28 4.68 -7.65
N HIS A 88 9.14 3.98 -7.66
CA HIS A 88 8.92 2.78 -6.87
C HIS A 88 9.42 1.54 -7.61
N ASN A 89 9.97 0.59 -6.86
CA ASN A 89 10.45 -0.70 -7.38
C ASN A 89 9.92 -1.90 -6.55
N GLY A 90 8.84 -1.73 -5.85
CA GLY A 90 8.14 -2.75 -5.08
C GLY A 90 6.69 -2.34 -4.82
N ALA A 91 6.07 -2.94 -3.81
CA ALA A 91 4.69 -2.62 -3.45
C ALA A 91 4.50 -1.13 -3.18
N VAL A 92 3.40 -0.59 -3.71
CA VAL A 92 2.89 0.75 -3.41
C VAL A 92 1.59 0.63 -2.64
N PHE A 93 1.25 1.63 -1.85
CA PHE A 93 -0.01 1.66 -1.12
C PHE A 93 -0.59 3.05 -1.03
N ALA A 94 -1.90 3.13 -0.89
CA ALA A 94 -2.61 4.35 -0.54
C ALA A 94 -3.69 4.03 0.51
N VAL A 95 -3.89 4.94 1.45
CA VAL A 95 -4.91 4.84 2.49
C VAL A 95 -6.00 5.83 2.19
N TYR A 96 -7.23 5.35 2.14
CA TYR A 96 -8.43 6.14 1.89
C TYR A 96 -9.36 6.10 3.09
N HIS A 97 -10.12 7.16 3.27
CA HIS A 97 -11.25 7.19 4.19
C HIS A 97 -12.54 7.46 3.39
N PRO A 98 -13.67 6.81 3.72
CA PRO A 98 -14.90 6.94 2.93
C PRO A 98 -15.40 8.38 2.73
N GLU A 99 -15.13 9.26 3.69
CA GLU A 99 -15.55 10.66 3.64
C GLU A 99 -14.58 11.56 2.86
N HIS A 100 -13.41 11.05 2.45
CA HIS A 100 -12.39 11.83 1.75
C HIS A 100 -12.23 11.34 0.31
N GLY A 101 -12.35 12.25 -0.65
CA GLY A 101 -12.25 11.95 -2.08
C GLY A 101 -10.81 11.75 -2.59
N ARG A 102 -9.82 11.68 -1.69
CA ARG A 102 -8.40 11.51 -2.02
C ARG A 102 -7.68 10.67 -0.96
N ALA A 103 -6.49 10.17 -1.30
CA ALA A 103 -5.66 9.43 -0.36
C ALA A 103 -5.26 10.32 0.84
N LEU A 104 -5.40 9.77 2.04
CA LEU A 104 -4.92 10.37 3.29
C LEU A 104 -3.42 10.16 3.49
N ALA A 105 -2.94 9.00 3.07
CA ALA A 105 -1.52 8.65 3.05
C ALA A 105 -1.25 7.79 1.81
N GLN A 106 -0.03 7.87 1.30
CA GLN A 106 0.44 7.04 0.20
C GLN A 106 1.94 6.81 0.32
N GLY A 107 2.40 5.69 -0.18
CA GLY A 107 3.81 5.34 -0.10
C GLY A 107 4.15 4.06 -0.82
N GLY A 108 5.39 3.60 -0.64
CA GLY A 108 5.86 2.39 -1.27
C GLY A 108 7.34 2.12 -1.02
N ARG A 109 7.87 1.13 -1.73
CA ARG A 109 9.28 0.77 -1.73
C ARG A 109 10.01 1.47 -2.89
N TYR A 110 11.19 2.04 -2.61
CA TYR A 110 11.99 2.83 -3.57
C TYR A 110 13.50 2.67 -3.33
N ASP A 111 14.04 1.49 -3.52
CA ASP A 111 15.43 1.13 -3.21
C ASP A 111 16.47 1.93 -4.00
N GLY A 112 16.12 2.39 -5.21
CA GLY A 112 17.04 3.10 -6.12
C GLY A 112 17.35 4.55 -5.73
N VAL A 113 16.56 5.17 -4.87
CA VAL A 113 16.72 6.61 -4.52
C VAL A 113 18.10 6.90 -3.92
N GLY A 114 18.67 5.95 -3.18
CA GLY A 114 20.00 6.10 -2.60
C GLY A 114 21.14 6.16 -3.62
N GLU A 115 20.94 5.74 -4.87
CA GLU A 115 21.97 5.77 -5.91
C GLU A 115 22.42 7.21 -6.23
N ALA A 116 21.49 8.16 -6.22
CA ALA A 116 21.79 9.59 -6.38
C ALA A 116 22.73 10.13 -5.30
N PHE A 117 22.80 9.44 -4.16
CA PHE A 117 23.68 9.75 -3.02
C PHE A 117 24.85 8.75 -2.89
N GLY A 118 25.15 8.02 -3.97
CA GLY A 118 26.30 7.13 -4.10
C GLY A 118 26.08 5.65 -3.76
N ARG A 119 24.93 5.25 -3.17
CA ARG A 119 24.67 3.85 -2.85
C ARG A 119 23.17 3.55 -2.74
N ALA A 120 22.69 2.60 -3.55
CA ALA A 120 21.36 2.02 -3.39
C ALA A 120 21.20 1.35 -2.02
N ARG A 121 20.03 1.52 -1.41
CA ARG A 121 19.64 0.85 -0.16
C ARG A 121 18.15 0.55 -0.21
N ALA A 122 17.76 -0.60 0.34
CA ALA A 122 16.36 -0.90 0.57
C ALA A 122 15.72 0.21 1.40
N ALA A 123 14.69 0.85 0.83
CA ALA A 123 14.00 1.97 1.44
C ALA A 123 12.51 1.87 1.22
N THR A 124 11.75 2.20 2.25
CA THR A 124 10.30 2.39 2.20
C THR A 124 9.95 3.71 2.89
N GLY A 125 8.89 4.34 2.44
CA GLY A 125 8.41 5.56 3.06
C GLY A 125 7.00 5.89 2.59
N PHE A 126 6.44 6.92 3.21
CA PHE A 126 5.12 7.40 2.87
C PHE A 126 5.01 8.89 3.17
N ASP A 127 4.07 9.54 2.52
CA ASP A 127 3.56 10.86 2.87
C ASP A 127 2.14 10.74 3.45
N MET A 128 1.76 11.71 4.28
CA MET A 128 0.47 11.73 4.96
C MET A 128 -0.04 13.17 5.09
N ASN A 129 -1.33 13.36 4.81
CA ASN A 129 -1.96 14.65 5.01
C ASN A 129 -2.58 14.77 6.42
N LEU A 130 -1.81 15.28 7.37
CA LEU A 130 -2.25 15.41 8.77
C LEU A 130 -3.49 16.31 8.93
N LYS A 131 -3.70 17.32 8.08
CA LYS A 131 -4.88 18.19 8.16
C LYS A 131 -6.17 17.44 7.85
N GLN A 132 -6.11 16.45 6.94
CA GLN A 132 -7.28 15.62 6.60
C GLN A 132 -7.63 14.67 7.74
N LEU A 133 -6.66 14.21 8.52
CA LEU A 133 -6.90 13.36 9.68
C LEU A 133 -7.56 14.13 10.84
N LEU A 134 -7.33 15.45 10.94
CA LEU A 134 -7.89 16.27 12.02
C LEU A 134 -9.39 16.55 11.85
N VAL A 135 -9.92 16.50 10.63
CA VAL A 135 -11.35 16.80 10.36
C VAL A 135 -12.28 15.73 10.96
N SER A 136 -11.77 14.54 11.22
CA SER A 136 -12.54 13.42 11.81
C SER A 136 -12.58 13.42 13.33
N SER A 137 -11.95 14.38 14.01
CA SER A 137 -11.89 14.44 15.48
C SER A 137 -12.74 15.59 16.03
N ASP A 138 -14.07 15.44 16.02
CA ASP A 138 -15.03 16.35 16.68
C ASP A 138 -15.04 16.18 18.21
N GLY A 139 -13.93 15.93 18.83
CA GLY A 139 -13.82 15.80 20.27
C GLY A 139 -12.60 16.51 20.82
N GLN A 140 -12.80 17.42 21.77
CA GLN A 140 -11.76 17.82 22.72
C GLN A 140 -11.43 16.60 23.60
N ALA A 141 -10.72 15.62 23.03
CA ALA A 141 -10.22 14.52 23.83
C ALA A 141 -9.21 15.07 24.83
N GLU A 142 -9.45 14.85 26.10
CA GLU A 142 -8.51 15.17 27.18
C GLU A 142 -7.14 14.55 26.83
N VAL A 143 -6.10 15.39 26.86
CA VAL A 143 -4.73 14.93 26.55
C VAL A 143 -4.13 14.36 27.83
N ILE A 144 -3.86 13.08 27.84
CA ILE A 144 -3.19 12.39 28.95
C ILE A 144 -1.70 12.37 28.70
N PHE A 145 -0.91 13.01 29.55
CA PHE A 145 0.54 13.01 29.43
C PHE A 145 1.13 11.78 30.13
N ALA A 146 1.80 10.91 29.35
CA ALA A 146 2.56 9.81 29.89
C ALA A 146 3.97 10.30 30.30
N PRO A 147 4.35 10.20 31.59
CA PRO A 147 5.66 10.63 32.06
C PRO A 147 6.77 9.74 31.47
N LEU A 148 7.95 10.33 31.24
CA LEU A 148 9.11 9.57 30.78
C LEU A 148 9.58 8.61 31.90
N GLN A 149 9.46 7.30 31.65
CA GLN A 149 9.93 6.28 32.59
C GLN A 149 11.42 5.97 32.38
N ALA A 150 12.22 6.25 33.40
CA ALA A 150 13.63 5.92 33.41
C ALA A 150 13.88 4.41 33.60
N GLN A 151 13.06 3.74 34.40
CA GLN A 151 13.20 2.32 34.72
C GLN A 151 12.64 1.45 33.59
N ARG A 152 13.47 0.51 33.11
CA ARG A 152 13.15 -0.34 31.95
C ARG A 152 11.93 -1.24 32.20
N GLU A 153 11.75 -1.74 33.43
CA GLU A 153 10.69 -2.66 33.84
C GLU A 153 9.32 -1.96 33.82
N LEU A 154 9.26 -0.69 34.22
CA LEU A 154 8.04 0.11 34.21
C LEU A 154 7.60 0.55 32.81
N ARG A 155 8.53 0.55 31.83
CA ARG A 155 8.22 0.95 30.45
C ARG A 155 7.25 -0.01 29.76
N ALA A 156 7.36 -1.31 30.05
CA ALA A 156 6.46 -2.31 29.44
C ALA A 156 5.03 -2.15 29.98
N SER A 157 4.87 -1.98 31.29
CA SER A 157 3.58 -1.72 31.92
C SER A 157 2.95 -0.42 31.44
N GLN A 158 3.73 0.65 31.39
CA GLN A 158 3.27 1.96 30.88
C GLN A 158 2.83 1.88 29.43
N ARG A 159 3.57 1.14 28.59
CA ARG A 159 3.21 0.95 27.18
C ARG A 159 1.88 0.22 27.02
N ALA A 160 1.64 -0.84 27.80
CA ALA A 160 0.38 -1.56 27.78
C ALA A 160 -0.79 -0.66 28.21
N GLU A 161 -0.58 0.19 29.21
CA GLU A 161 -1.59 1.15 29.66
C GLU A 161 -1.87 2.23 28.60
N ILE A 162 -0.83 2.77 27.96
CA ILE A 162 -0.96 3.71 26.84
C ILE A 162 -1.76 3.08 25.69
N GLU A 163 -1.47 1.84 25.33
CA GLU A 163 -2.20 1.13 24.27
C GLU A 163 -3.68 0.94 24.64
N THR A 164 -3.97 0.61 25.89
CA THR A 164 -5.35 0.49 26.40
C THR A 164 -6.09 1.82 26.32
N LEU A 165 -5.47 2.92 26.76
CA LEU A 165 -6.06 4.26 26.72
C LEU A 165 -6.29 4.73 25.29
N ARG A 166 -5.35 4.47 24.38
CA ARG A 166 -5.51 4.78 22.95
C ARG A 166 -6.61 3.97 22.29
N ALA A 167 -6.75 2.69 22.64
CA ALA A 167 -7.84 1.85 22.15
C ALA A 167 -9.20 2.34 22.65
N ALA A 168 -9.25 2.98 23.82
CA ALA A 168 -10.44 3.64 24.36
C ALA A 168 -10.68 5.05 23.77
N GLY A 169 -9.86 5.50 22.82
CA GLY A 169 -10.01 6.80 22.18
C GLY A 169 -9.34 7.97 22.90
N SER A 170 -8.57 7.72 23.98
CA SER A 170 -7.84 8.76 24.67
C SER A 170 -6.60 9.22 23.89
N ARG A 171 -6.28 10.51 23.99
CA ARG A 171 -5.04 11.09 23.45
C ARG A 171 -3.94 10.99 24.52
N VAL A 172 -3.00 10.08 24.32
CA VAL A 172 -1.86 9.81 25.20
C VAL A 172 -0.55 9.96 24.46
#